data_98c5333368fe2cdb94644b1cf62bbf58
#
_entry.id   98c5333368fe2cdb94644b1cf62bbf58
#
_cell.length_a   1.000
_cell.length_b   1.000
_cell.length_c   1.000
_cell.angle_alpha   90.00
_cell.angle_beta   90.00
_cell.angle_gamma   90.00
#
_symmetry.space_group_name_H-M   'P 1'
#
loop_
_entity.id
_entity.type
_entity.pdbx_description
1 polymer ?
#
loop_
_entity_poly.entity_id
_entity_poly.type
_entity_poly.pdbx_seq_one_letter_code
_entity_poly.pdbx_strand_id
1 'polypeptide(L)'
;MLSGLLTAVLSLTSAEPAQAGQTSLRAADPSVLRVGGTYVSVQSTGGGIAVRQAPSTDALASAPARQVWSDTRGLGEVWAPEIVRDGGRYYIYFSAGRGSAHRMYVISSAAADSGYTAETRLALPDDKWAIDGTLFTFNGQRWFVWSGWAGDTNVEQNLYIARMDTPTTPTGARHIISQPRESWERVVGNPFINEAPEAIKDPNGQLHIVYSANGSWSDQYCLADLRLRAGGDPTYVWDWYKSNGCLFGSNRATMMAGWDPTLYVDGPGHHSFVLLDGDIATSPPAGPKFPLMFHAVPKGTPYSWENRYWYTGSFCWWGNTTYSRANVPGPNTDTGWSLKFFE
;
A
#
# COMPACT_ATOMS: atom_id res chain seq x y z
N MET A 1 -3.96 69.37 -8.00
CA MET A 1 -4.26 68.01 -8.43
C MET A 1 -3.28 67.08 -7.71
N LEU A 2 -3.70 66.49 -6.60
CA LEU A 2 -2.90 65.45 -5.92
C LEU A 2 -3.33 64.09 -6.41
N SER A 3 -2.40 63.37 -7.01
CA SER A 3 -2.60 61.96 -7.47
C SER A 3 -2.16 61.04 -6.31
N GLY A 4 -3.12 60.39 -5.67
CA GLY A 4 -2.84 59.37 -4.64
C GLY A 4 -2.53 58.01 -5.29
N LEU A 5 -1.34 57.47 -5.05
CA LEU A 5 -0.99 56.09 -5.35
C LEU A 5 -1.63 55.18 -4.31
N LEU A 6 -2.53 54.33 -4.72
CA LEU A 6 -3.03 53.20 -3.93
C LEU A 6 -2.03 52.04 -4.07
N THR A 7 -1.29 51.72 -3.00
CA THR A 7 -0.44 50.54 -2.92
C THR A 7 -1.33 49.38 -2.49
N ALA A 8 -1.59 48.44 -3.38
CA ALA A 8 -2.24 47.16 -3.03
C ALA A 8 -1.25 46.25 -2.34
N VAL A 9 -1.45 45.98 -1.06
CA VAL A 9 -0.72 44.97 -0.30
C VAL A 9 -1.33 43.61 -0.67
N LEU A 10 -0.61 42.81 -1.46
CA LEU A 10 -0.92 41.40 -1.65
C LEU A 10 -0.52 40.66 -0.36
N SER A 11 -1.50 40.27 0.43
CA SER A 11 -1.30 39.30 1.51
C SER A 11 -1.09 37.92 0.90
N LEU A 12 0.14 37.45 0.91
CA LEU A 12 0.47 36.04 0.69
C LEU A 12 -0.07 35.27 1.90
N THR A 13 -1.25 34.67 1.73
CA THR A 13 -1.70 33.64 2.68
C THR A 13 -0.79 32.43 2.49
N SER A 14 0.11 32.18 3.43
CA SER A 14 0.80 30.92 3.56
C SER A 14 -0.27 29.83 3.71
N ALA A 15 -0.39 28.95 2.71
CA ALA A 15 -1.19 27.75 2.86
C ALA A 15 -0.58 26.96 4.03
N GLU A 16 -1.36 26.75 5.10
CA GLU A 16 -1.00 25.80 6.14
C GLU A 16 -0.76 24.45 5.48
N PRO A 17 0.25 23.68 5.95
CA PRO A 17 0.45 22.33 5.44
C PRO A 17 -0.86 21.56 5.66
N ALA A 18 -1.37 20.95 4.59
CA ALA A 18 -2.58 20.15 4.67
C ALA A 18 -2.33 19.04 5.71
N GLN A 19 -3.02 19.15 6.83
CA GLN A 19 -3.09 18.12 7.86
C GLN A 19 -3.75 16.90 7.23
N ALA A 20 -3.29 15.66 7.56
CA ALA A 20 -3.95 14.46 7.07
C ALA A 20 -5.44 14.54 7.37
N GLY A 21 -6.23 14.41 6.33
CA GLY A 21 -7.66 14.40 6.49
C GLY A 21 -8.13 13.08 7.07
N GLN A 22 -8.39 13.01 8.39
CA GLN A 22 -9.17 11.91 8.93
C GLN A 22 -10.52 11.89 8.24
N THR A 23 -10.82 10.78 7.56
CA THR A 23 -12.15 10.60 6.98
C THR A 23 -13.16 10.17 8.04
N SER A 24 -14.45 10.22 7.72
CA SER A 24 -15.50 9.68 8.59
C SER A 24 -15.55 8.15 8.57
N LEU A 25 -14.79 7.49 7.71
CA LEU A 25 -14.86 6.04 7.53
C LEU A 25 -13.94 5.31 8.51
N ARG A 26 -14.56 4.69 9.50
CA ARG A 26 -13.90 3.78 10.42
C ARG A 26 -13.73 2.43 9.71
N ALA A 27 -12.56 2.25 9.13
CA ALA A 27 -12.17 1.09 8.34
C ALA A 27 -10.66 0.97 8.27
N ALA A 28 -10.20 -0.22 7.87
CA ALA A 28 -8.80 -0.50 7.57
C ALA A 28 -8.58 -0.66 6.06
N ASP A 29 -7.31 -0.81 5.67
CA ASP A 29 -6.84 -1.35 4.40
C ASP A 29 -7.49 -0.65 3.19
N PRO A 30 -7.26 0.68 3.01
CA PRO A 30 -7.77 1.38 1.84
C PRO A 30 -7.06 0.91 0.58
N SER A 31 -7.83 0.57 -0.46
CA SER A 31 -7.30 0.41 -1.81
C SER A 31 -8.11 1.26 -2.76
N VAL A 32 -7.44 2.16 -3.47
CA VAL A 32 -8.05 3.21 -4.26
C VAL A 32 -7.33 3.39 -5.59
N LEU A 33 -8.07 3.42 -6.66
CA LEU A 33 -7.56 3.83 -7.96
C LEU A 33 -8.40 4.96 -8.55
N ARG A 34 -7.88 5.64 -9.57
CA ARG A 34 -8.59 6.67 -10.32
C ARG A 34 -8.86 6.20 -11.74
N VAL A 35 -10.08 6.34 -12.21
CA VAL A 35 -10.46 6.10 -13.60
C VAL A 35 -11.05 7.39 -14.17
N GLY A 36 -10.33 8.03 -15.07
CA GLY A 36 -10.68 9.38 -15.53
C GLY A 36 -10.78 10.36 -14.37
N GLY A 37 -11.95 10.96 -14.15
CA GLY A 37 -12.25 11.86 -13.05
C GLY A 37 -12.87 11.22 -11.82
N THR A 38 -13.00 9.88 -11.78
CA THR A 38 -13.66 9.16 -10.70
C THR A 38 -12.64 8.37 -9.87
N TYR A 39 -12.72 8.48 -8.56
CA TYR A 39 -11.98 7.68 -7.60
C TYR A 39 -12.83 6.47 -7.21
N VAL A 40 -12.23 5.30 -7.23
CA VAL A 40 -12.89 4.02 -6.93
C VAL A 40 -12.14 3.37 -5.78
N SER A 41 -12.82 3.08 -4.70
CA SER A 41 -12.25 2.38 -3.55
C SER A 41 -12.95 1.07 -3.27
N VAL A 42 -12.23 0.14 -2.66
CA VAL A 42 -12.78 -1.10 -2.13
C VAL A 42 -12.54 -1.19 -0.63
N GLN A 43 -13.43 -1.90 0.05
CA GLN A 43 -13.29 -2.21 1.48
C GLN A 43 -13.88 -3.57 1.78
N SER A 44 -13.32 -4.24 2.78
CA SER A 44 -13.93 -5.41 3.39
C SER A 44 -15.16 -5.01 4.24
N THR A 45 -16.19 -5.85 4.19
CA THR A 45 -17.36 -5.77 5.08
C THR A 45 -17.39 -6.93 6.08
N GLY A 46 -16.24 -7.61 6.27
CA GLY A 46 -16.10 -8.80 7.10
C GLY A 46 -16.49 -10.09 6.41
N GLY A 47 -17.65 -10.15 5.79
CA GLY A 47 -18.15 -11.30 5.01
C GLY A 47 -18.35 -10.99 3.53
N GLY A 48 -17.73 -9.92 3.02
CA GLY A 48 -17.86 -9.53 1.62
C GLY A 48 -17.03 -8.30 1.28
N ILE A 49 -17.30 -7.72 0.11
CA ILE A 49 -16.55 -6.59 -0.44
C ILE A 49 -17.53 -5.54 -0.94
N ALA A 50 -17.29 -4.29 -0.56
CA ALA A 50 -18.04 -3.13 -1.06
C ALA A 50 -17.14 -2.17 -1.82
N VAL A 51 -17.71 -1.49 -2.81
CA VAL A 51 -17.08 -0.45 -3.64
C VAL A 51 -17.72 0.89 -3.34
N ARG A 52 -16.92 1.96 -3.35
CA ARG A 52 -17.37 3.35 -3.34
C ARG A 52 -16.81 4.08 -4.55
N GLN A 53 -17.55 5.05 -5.04
CA GLN A 53 -17.11 5.92 -6.14
C GLN A 53 -17.38 7.37 -5.76
N ALA A 54 -16.40 8.26 -6.02
CA ALA A 54 -16.48 9.66 -5.69
C ALA A 54 -15.64 10.52 -6.65
N PRO A 55 -15.88 11.85 -6.73
CA PRO A 55 -15.07 12.76 -7.54
C PRO A 55 -13.72 13.14 -6.90
N SER A 56 -13.48 12.77 -5.65
CA SER A 56 -12.21 12.99 -4.93
C SER A 56 -11.98 11.92 -3.85
N THR A 57 -10.74 11.81 -3.36
CA THR A 57 -10.40 10.94 -2.23
C THR A 57 -11.17 11.31 -0.96
N ASP A 58 -11.31 12.62 -0.69
CA ASP A 58 -12.00 13.11 0.51
C ASP A 58 -13.50 12.75 0.51
N ALA A 59 -14.10 12.67 -0.68
CA ALA A 59 -15.51 12.33 -0.82
C ALA A 59 -15.79 10.82 -0.74
N LEU A 60 -14.77 9.96 -0.86
CA LEU A 60 -14.96 8.49 -0.85
C LEU A 60 -15.59 7.99 0.45
N ALA A 61 -15.17 8.50 1.59
CA ALA A 61 -15.66 8.03 2.88
C ALA A 61 -17.16 8.27 3.10
N SER A 62 -17.71 9.34 2.53
CA SER A 62 -19.12 9.68 2.60
C SER A 62 -19.95 9.13 1.42
N ALA A 63 -19.31 8.62 0.37
CA ALA A 63 -19.97 8.05 -0.78
C ALA A 63 -20.70 6.74 -0.39
N PRO A 64 -21.87 6.44 -1.00
CA PRO A 64 -22.57 5.18 -0.74
C PRO A 64 -21.70 3.95 -1.03
N ALA A 65 -21.62 3.03 -0.09
CA ALA A 65 -20.98 1.74 -0.29
C ALA A 65 -21.92 0.80 -1.04
N ARG A 66 -21.44 0.19 -2.11
CA ARG A 66 -22.18 -0.81 -2.86
C ARG A 66 -21.54 -2.18 -2.69
N GLN A 67 -22.26 -3.12 -2.09
CA GLN A 67 -21.81 -4.51 -1.99
C GLN A 67 -21.70 -5.12 -3.39
N VAL A 68 -20.49 -5.59 -3.74
CA VAL A 68 -20.20 -6.16 -5.06
C VAL A 68 -19.96 -7.67 -5.01
N TRP A 69 -19.60 -8.20 -3.84
CA TRP A 69 -19.41 -9.62 -3.60
C TRP A 69 -19.70 -9.95 -2.14
N SER A 70 -20.23 -11.16 -1.89
CA SER A 70 -20.49 -11.70 -0.55
C SER A 70 -19.97 -13.13 -0.49
N ASP A 71 -19.40 -13.52 0.65
CA ASP A 71 -18.94 -14.87 0.92
C ASP A 71 -20.13 -15.82 1.15
N THR A 72 -20.73 -16.29 0.05
CA THR A 72 -21.83 -17.27 0.09
C THR A 72 -21.35 -18.71 0.28
N ARG A 73 -20.04 -18.94 0.16
CA ARG A 73 -19.42 -20.26 0.31
C ARG A 73 -18.90 -20.53 1.73
N GLY A 74 -18.87 -19.50 2.58
CA GLY A 74 -18.36 -19.62 3.94
C GLY A 74 -16.84 -19.80 4.00
N LEU A 75 -16.09 -19.11 3.12
CA LEU A 75 -14.63 -19.11 3.11
C LEU A 75 -14.08 -18.66 4.45
N GLY A 76 -14.71 -17.63 5.04
CA GLY A 76 -14.36 -17.08 6.33
C GLY A 76 -14.05 -15.59 6.29
N GLU A 77 -13.12 -15.15 7.13
CA GLU A 77 -12.75 -13.75 7.25
C GLU A 77 -12.22 -13.21 5.91
N VAL A 78 -12.82 -12.12 5.44
CA VAL A 78 -12.47 -11.44 4.18
C VAL A 78 -11.62 -10.22 4.54
N TRP A 79 -10.36 -10.19 4.11
CA TRP A 79 -9.43 -9.12 4.46
C TRP A 79 -8.85 -8.44 3.23
N ALA A 80 -8.52 -7.16 3.42
CA ALA A 80 -7.66 -6.35 2.57
C ALA A 80 -7.92 -6.51 1.07
N PRO A 81 -9.11 -6.14 0.57
CA PRO A 81 -9.36 -6.16 -0.87
C PRO A 81 -8.56 -5.08 -1.58
N GLU A 82 -7.85 -5.47 -2.65
CA GLU A 82 -7.03 -4.61 -3.49
C GLU A 82 -7.64 -4.51 -4.89
N ILE A 83 -7.88 -3.28 -5.37
CA ILE A 83 -8.48 -3.04 -6.69
C ILE A 83 -7.45 -2.56 -7.69
N VAL A 84 -7.41 -3.20 -8.85
CA VAL A 84 -6.63 -2.75 -10.01
C VAL A 84 -7.47 -2.83 -11.27
N ARG A 85 -7.07 -2.12 -12.32
CA ARG A 85 -7.70 -2.18 -13.63
C ARG A 85 -6.68 -2.62 -14.68
N ASP A 86 -6.91 -3.77 -15.29
CA ASP A 86 -6.05 -4.35 -16.33
C ASP A 86 -6.89 -4.67 -17.58
N GLY A 87 -6.41 -4.25 -18.75
CA GLY A 87 -7.12 -4.49 -20.00
C GLY A 87 -8.55 -3.93 -20.05
N GLY A 88 -8.82 -2.87 -19.31
CA GLY A 88 -10.13 -2.24 -19.23
C GLY A 88 -11.12 -2.92 -18.26
N ARG A 89 -10.72 -3.97 -17.55
CA ARG A 89 -11.52 -4.66 -16.53
C ARG A 89 -10.99 -4.37 -15.14
N TYR A 90 -11.90 -4.33 -14.16
CA TYR A 90 -11.57 -4.25 -12.75
C TYR A 90 -11.33 -5.65 -12.19
N TYR A 91 -10.30 -5.79 -11.39
CA TYR A 91 -9.96 -6.97 -10.62
C TYR A 91 -9.86 -6.55 -9.16
N ILE A 92 -10.52 -7.30 -8.28
CA ILE A 92 -10.40 -7.12 -6.84
C ILE A 92 -9.78 -8.40 -6.29
N TYR A 93 -8.56 -8.27 -5.77
CA TYR A 93 -7.86 -9.33 -5.05
C TYR A 93 -8.15 -9.19 -3.57
N PHE A 94 -8.34 -10.28 -2.88
CA PHE A 94 -8.60 -10.27 -1.44
C PHE A 94 -8.15 -11.59 -0.82
N SER A 95 -7.88 -11.58 0.48
CA SER A 95 -7.67 -12.82 1.19
C SER A 95 -8.95 -13.24 1.91
N ALA A 96 -9.18 -14.54 1.96
CA ALA A 96 -10.25 -15.13 2.74
C ALA A 96 -9.81 -16.47 3.33
N GLY A 97 -10.32 -16.77 4.53
CA GLY A 97 -10.00 -17.98 5.26
C GLY A 97 -10.21 -17.81 6.75
N ARG A 98 -9.80 -18.84 7.51
CA ARG A 98 -9.77 -18.78 8.98
C ARG A 98 -8.40 -19.26 9.46
N GLY A 99 -7.75 -18.47 10.32
CA GLY A 99 -6.43 -18.80 10.85
C GLY A 99 -5.40 -19.10 9.74
N SER A 100 -4.85 -20.30 9.72
CA SER A 100 -3.86 -20.72 8.71
C SER A 100 -4.42 -21.03 7.33
N ALA A 101 -5.75 -20.96 7.14
CA ALA A 101 -6.41 -21.27 5.88
C ALA A 101 -6.52 -20.08 4.91
N HIS A 102 -6.08 -18.88 5.30
CA HIS A 102 -6.12 -17.72 4.41
C HIS A 102 -5.39 -17.94 3.10
N ARG A 103 -6.07 -17.63 2.00
CA ARG A 103 -5.54 -17.69 0.63
C ARG A 103 -6.04 -16.48 -0.16
N MET A 104 -5.33 -16.16 -1.22
CA MET A 104 -5.73 -15.09 -2.13
C MET A 104 -6.83 -15.56 -3.09
N TYR A 105 -7.79 -14.69 -3.31
CA TYR A 105 -8.87 -14.84 -4.27
C TYR A 105 -8.95 -13.61 -5.17
N VAL A 106 -9.64 -13.74 -6.29
CA VAL A 106 -9.90 -12.65 -7.23
C VAL A 106 -11.32 -12.73 -7.78
N ILE A 107 -11.95 -11.56 -7.91
CA ILE A 107 -13.18 -11.33 -8.67
C ILE A 107 -12.94 -10.28 -9.72
N SER A 108 -13.69 -10.27 -10.82
CA SER A 108 -13.50 -9.29 -11.87
C SER A 108 -14.80 -8.82 -12.50
N SER A 109 -14.79 -7.59 -13.01
CA SER A 109 -15.94 -6.98 -13.68
C SER A 109 -15.51 -5.99 -14.77
N ALA A 110 -16.41 -5.73 -15.72
CA ALA A 110 -16.27 -4.61 -16.66
C ALA A 110 -16.70 -3.27 -16.04
N ALA A 111 -17.49 -3.28 -14.97
CA ALA A 111 -17.93 -2.09 -14.25
C ALA A 111 -17.30 -2.06 -12.85
N ALA A 112 -17.04 -0.83 -12.34
CA ALA A 112 -16.36 -0.66 -11.06
C ALA A 112 -17.18 -1.20 -9.87
N ASP A 113 -18.50 -1.09 -9.91
CA ASP A 113 -19.38 -1.29 -8.76
C ASP A 113 -20.46 -2.35 -8.98
N SER A 114 -20.37 -3.18 -10.02
CA SER A 114 -21.38 -4.18 -10.34
C SER A 114 -20.86 -5.28 -11.26
N GLY A 115 -21.58 -6.40 -11.34
CA GLY A 115 -21.34 -7.45 -12.32
C GLY A 115 -20.04 -8.23 -12.10
N TYR A 116 -19.55 -8.29 -10.87
CA TYR A 116 -18.37 -9.09 -10.53
C TYR A 116 -18.68 -10.60 -10.65
N THR A 117 -17.65 -11.33 -11.08
CA THR A 117 -17.69 -12.79 -11.15
C THR A 117 -17.80 -13.42 -9.76
N ALA A 118 -18.09 -14.71 -9.69
CA ALA A 118 -17.75 -15.49 -8.51
C ALA A 118 -16.22 -15.43 -8.26
N GLU A 119 -15.84 -15.64 -7.01
CA GLU A 119 -14.44 -15.66 -6.63
C GLU A 119 -13.70 -16.86 -7.22
N THR A 120 -12.49 -16.61 -7.69
CA THR A 120 -11.53 -17.62 -8.09
C THR A 120 -10.35 -17.59 -7.15
N ARG A 121 -10.00 -18.72 -6.55
CA ARG A 121 -8.78 -18.83 -5.76
C ARG A 121 -7.57 -18.68 -6.68
N LEU A 122 -6.64 -17.79 -6.31
CA LEU A 122 -5.35 -17.72 -7.00
C LEU A 122 -4.50 -18.94 -6.62
N ALA A 123 -4.05 -19.67 -7.62
CA ALA A 123 -3.15 -20.81 -7.44
C ALA A 123 -1.70 -20.30 -7.23
N LEU A 124 -1.49 -19.54 -6.15
CA LEU A 124 -0.15 -19.05 -5.83
C LEU A 124 0.82 -20.21 -5.62
N PRO A 125 2.08 -20.08 -6.06
CA PRO A 125 3.08 -21.12 -5.92
C PRO A 125 3.26 -21.53 -4.44
N ASP A 126 3.43 -22.82 -4.19
CA ASP A 126 3.57 -23.50 -2.88
C ASP A 126 2.30 -23.51 -2.02
N ASP A 127 1.23 -22.85 -2.42
CA ASP A 127 -0.06 -22.84 -1.72
C ASP A 127 0.03 -22.60 -0.21
N LYS A 128 0.76 -21.58 0.20
CA LYS A 128 0.90 -21.20 1.61
C LYS A 128 -0.09 -20.10 1.99
N TRP A 129 -0.17 -19.80 3.27
CA TRP A 129 -0.90 -18.66 3.79
C TRP A 129 -0.47 -17.38 3.08
N ALA A 130 -1.44 -16.59 2.63
CA ALA A 130 -1.21 -15.40 1.82
C ALA A 130 -2.30 -14.36 2.04
N ILE A 131 -1.88 -13.08 2.19
CA ILE A 131 -2.75 -11.90 2.33
C ILE A 131 -2.19 -10.71 1.55
N ASP A 132 -2.97 -9.65 1.43
CA ASP A 132 -2.56 -8.33 0.94
C ASP A 132 -1.91 -8.36 -0.45
N GLY A 133 -2.44 -9.20 -1.32
CA GLY A 133 -1.85 -9.38 -2.63
C GLY A 133 -2.39 -8.41 -3.67
N THR A 134 -1.49 -7.81 -4.47
CA THR A 134 -1.86 -6.88 -5.55
C THR A 134 -1.12 -7.20 -6.85
N LEU A 135 -1.75 -6.82 -7.97
CA LEU A 135 -1.23 -7.00 -9.34
C LEU A 135 -0.66 -5.68 -9.84
N PHE A 136 0.48 -5.76 -10.52
CA PHE A 136 1.02 -4.64 -11.29
C PHE A 136 1.76 -5.11 -12.53
N THR A 137 2.01 -4.19 -13.49
CA THR A 137 2.81 -4.47 -14.69
C THR A 137 4.11 -3.68 -14.64
N PHE A 138 5.24 -4.38 -14.74
CA PHE A 138 6.56 -3.79 -14.81
C PHE A 138 7.34 -4.38 -15.96
N ASN A 139 7.92 -3.51 -16.82
CA ASN A 139 8.68 -3.90 -18.03
C ASN A 139 7.92 -4.88 -18.94
N GLY A 140 6.60 -4.66 -19.11
CA GLY A 140 5.76 -5.50 -19.97
C GLY A 140 5.36 -6.84 -19.37
N GLN A 141 5.82 -7.19 -18.19
CA GLN A 141 5.47 -8.40 -17.45
C GLN A 141 4.51 -8.06 -16.32
N ARG A 142 3.43 -8.85 -16.14
CA ARG A 142 2.57 -8.80 -14.96
C ARG A 142 3.21 -9.52 -13.80
N TRP A 143 3.09 -8.92 -12.64
CA TRP A 143 3.60 -9.42 -11.36
C TRP A 143 2.51 -9.38 -10.31
N PHE A 144 2.54 -10.36 -9.40
CA PHE A 144 1.73 -10.37 -8.20
C PHE A 144 2.66 -10.33 -6.99
N VAL A 145 2.44 -9.40 -6.09
CA VAL A 145 3.20 -9.25 -4.84
C VAL A 145 2.24 -9.44 -3.67
N TRP A 146 2.67 -10.14 -2.62
CA TRP A 146 1.82 -10.42 -1.47
C TRP A 146 2.62 -10.66 -0.19
N SER A 147 1.94 -10.61 0.95
CA SER A 147 2.46 -11.06 2.24
C SER A 147 2.13 -12.53 2.47
N GLY A 148 3.08 -13.32 2.94
CA GLY A 148 2.87 -14.75 3.12
C GLY A 148 3.84 -15.43 4.07
N TRP A 149 3.48 -16.64 4.47
CA TRP A 149 4.35 -17.49 5.28
C TRP A 149 5.31 -18.31 4.43
N ALA A 150 6.51 -18.56 5.00
CA ALA A 150 7.47 -19.45 4.38
C ALA A 150 7.02 -20.91 4.43
N GLY A 151 6.43 -21.33 5.54
CA GLY A 151 5.90 -22.67 5.80
C GLY A 151 4.43 -22.65 6.20
N ASP A 152 4.06 -23.54 7.11
CA ASP A 152 2.68 -23.73 7.58
C ASP A 152 2.44 -23.13 8.97
N THR A 153 3.46 -22.46 9.52
CA THR A 153 3.42 -21.85 10.85
C THR A 153 3.69 -20.36 10.75
N ASN A 154 2.95 -19.57 11.53
CA ASN A 154 3.13 -18.12 11.63
C ASN A 154 4.37 -17.77 12.46
N VAL A 155 5.54 -17.83 11.82
CA VAL A 155 6.81 -17.37 12.40
C VAL A 155 7.09 -15.94 12.00
N GLU A 156 6.85 -15.64 10.71
CA GLU A 156 7.02 -14.34 10.11
C GLU A 156 6.19 -14.23 8.83
N GLN A 157 5.84 -13.01 8.46
CA GLN A 157 5.25 -12.68 7.19
C GLN A 157 6.33 -12.04 6.31
N ASN A 158 6.57 -12.67 5.16
CA ASN A 158 7.54 -12.24 4.15
C ASN A 158 6.81 -11.65 2.95
N LEU A 159 7.48 -10.77 2.21
CA LEU A 159 6.97 -10.35 0.91
C LEU A 159 7.47 -11.31 -0.18
N TYR A 160 6.53 -11.78 -0.96
CA TYR A 160 6.77 -12.65 -2.12
C TYR A 160 6.33 -11.97 -3.39
N ILE A 161 6.98 -12.32 -4.50
CA ILE A 161 6.59 -11.93 -5.86
C ILE A 161 6.54 -13.16 -6.76
N ALA A 162 5.60 -13.17 -7.70
CA ALA A 162 5.51 -14.17 -8.76
C ALA A 162 5.08 -13.51 -10.07
N ARG A 163 5.40 -14.15 -11.20
CA ARG A 163 4.90 -13.73 -12.50
C ARG A 163 3.43 -14.10 -12.64
N MET A 164 2.73 -13.33 -13.48
CA MET A 164 1.34 -13.59 -13.85
C MET A 164 1.23 -13.65 -15.37
N ASP A 165 0.67 -14.73 -15.90
CA ASP A 165 0.35 -14.83 -17.33
C ASP A 165 -0.88 -13.99 -17.66
N THR A 166 -1.90 -14.09 -16.81
CA THR A 166 -3.11 -13.28 -16.85
C THR A 166 -3.37 -12.69 -15.48
N PRO A 167 -4.28 -11.72 -15.32
CA PRO A 167 -4.63 -11.20 -13.99
C PRO A 167 -5.13 -12.25 -12.98
N THR A 168 -5.45 -13.46 -13.43
CA THR A 168 -5.96 -14.55 -12.57
C THR A 168 -5.09 -15.80 -12.56
N THR A 169 -3.95 -15.79 -13.27
CA THR A 169 -3.13 -16.99 -13.48
C THR A 169 -1.67 -16.73 -13.10
N PRO A 170 -1.27 -17.06 -11.86
CA PRO A 170 0.13 -17.06 -11.46
C PRO A 170 0.93 -18.12 -12.23
N THR A 171 2.20 -17.84 -12.50
CA THR A 171 3.10 -18.75 -13.20
C THR A 171 4.51 -18.77 -12.58
N GLY A 172 5.17 -19.91 -12.69
CA GLY A 172 6.52 -20.12 -12.14
C GLY A 172 6.54 -20.29 -10.63
N ALA A 173 7.68 -19.96 -10.02
CA ALA A 173 7.87 -20.02 -8.58
C ALA A 173 7.53 -18.68 -7.90
N ARG A 174 7.30 -18.71 -6.60
CA ARG A 174 7.33 -17.50 -5.76
C ARG A 174 8.77 -17.18 -5.36
N HIS A 175 9.08 -15.92 -5.29
CA HIS A 175 10.39 -15.43 -4.89
C HIS A 175 10.24 -14.49 -3.69
N ILE A 176 11.06 -14.67 -2.66
CA ILE A 176 11.12 -13.76 -1.51
C ILE A 176 11.82 -12.49 -1.96
N ILE A 177 11.21 -11.33 -1.69
CA ILE A 177 11.82 -10.02 -1.94
C ILE A 177 12.10 -9.27 -0.64
N SER A 178 11.40 -9.59 0.45
CA SER A 178 11.68 -9.06 1.79
C SER A 178 11.36 -10.08 2.86
N GLN A 179 12.20 -10.08 3.90
CA GLN A 179 11.95 -10.74 5.17
C GLN A 179 12.11 -9.70 6.29
N PRO A 180 11.32 -9.76 7.38
CA PRO A 180 11.43 -8.84 8.51
C PRO A 180 12.67 -9.20 9.36
N ARG A 181 13.85 -8.83 8.88
CA ARG A 181 15.15 -9.16 9.51
C ARG A 181 15.79 -7.99 10.22
N GLU A 182 15.40 -6.77 9.87
CA GLU A 182 15.96 -5.56 10.46
C GLU A 182 15.42 -5.35 11.88
N SER A 183 16.22 -4.78 12.77
CA SER A 183 15.82 -4.55 14.17
C SER A 183 14.58 -3.67 14.30
N TRP A 184 14.44 -2.69 13.42
CA TRP A 184 13.29 -1.78 13.38
C TRP A 184 11.98 -2.44 12.86
N GLU A 185 12.07 -3.58 12.18
CA GLU A 185 10.92 -4.41 11.76
C GLU A 185 10.45 -5.38 12.86
N ARG A 186 11.16 -5.45 13.97
CA ARG A 186 11.01 -6.48 15.02
C ARG A 186 10.71 -5.93 16.39
N VAL A 187 10.36 -4.65 16.49
CA VAL A 187 10.14 -3.97 17.77
C VAL A 187 8.90 -4.46 18.51
N VAL A 188 7.92 -5.01 17.79
CA VAL A 188 6.67 -5.54 18.36
C VAL A 188 6.82 -6.99 18.86
N GLY A 189 7.81 -7.71 18.36
CA GLY A 189 7.99 -9.14 18.64
C GLY A 189 7.29 -10.07 17.65
N ASN A 190 7.22 -11.34 18.00
CA ASN A 190 6.64 -12.38 17.13
C ASN A 190 5.12 -12.29 17.02
N PRO A 191 4.55 -12.61 15.83
CA PRO A 191 5.22 -12.83 14.56
C PRO A 191 5.82 -11.53 14.01
N PHE A 192 6.94 -11.63 13.28
CA PHE A 192 7.54 -10.50 12.60
C PHE A 192 6.85 -10.27 11.26
N ILE A 193 6.59 -9.00 10.89
CA ILE A 193 5.65 -8.66 9.84
C ILE A 193 6.28 -7.77 8.77
N ASN A 194 6.17 -8.19 7.50
CA ASN A 194 6.14 -7.35 6.31
C ASN A 194 4.83 -7.67 5.58
N GLU A 195 3.95 -6.68 5.40
CA GLU A 195 2.63 -6.87 4.76
C GLU A 195 2.19 -5.65 3.94
N ALA A 196 1.02 -5.71 3.33
CA ALA A 196 0.43 -4.63 2.55
C ALA A 196 1.37 -4.02 1.50
N PRO A 197 1.98 -4.83 0.60
CA PRO A 197 2.88 -4.31 -0.42
C PRO A 197 2.12 -3.61 -1.53
N GLU A 198 2.56 -2.41 -1.92
CA GLU A 198 2.11 -1.69 -3.10
C GLU A 198 3.26 -1.29 -4.01
N ALA A 199 3.07 -1.40 -5.32
CA ALA A 199 4.08 -1.10 -6.31
C ALA A 199 3.97 0.34 -6.82
N ILE A 200 5.13 0.99 -7.06
CA ILE A 200 5.22 2.30 -7.70
C ILE A 200 6.55 2.40 -8.47
N LYS A 201 6.64 3.26 -9.47
CA LYS A 201 7.89 3.56 -10.16
C LYS A 201 8.41 4.93 -9.78
N ASP A 202 9.72 5.03 -9.56
CA ASP A 202 10.37 6.29 -9.34
C ASP A 202 10.54 7.10 -10.65
N PRO A 203 10.98 8.37 -10.57
CA PRO A 203 11.21 9.21 -11.75
C PRO A 203 12.23 8.66 -12.76
N ASN A 204 13.09 7.73 -12.35
CA ASN A 204 14.04 7.02 -13.23
C ASN A 204 13.47 5.72 -13.81
N GLY A 205 12.24 5.34 -13.39
CA GLY A 205 11.57 4.11 -13.82
C GLY A 205 11.98 2.87 -13.03
N GLN A 206 12.72 3.00 -11.91
CA GLN A 206 13.00 1.88 -11.01
C GLN A 206 11.73 1.48 -10.26
N LEU A 207 11.60 0.18 -10.02
CA LEU A 207 10.47 -0.37 -9.27
C LEU A 207 10.71 -0.21 -7.78
N HIS A 208 9.68 0.28 -7.08
CA HIS A 208 9.58 0.28 -5.63
C HIS A 208 8.41 -0.59 -5.19
N ILE A 209 8.58 -1.29 -4.08
CA ILE A 209 7.50 -1.93 -3.33
C ILE A 209 7.48 -1.29 -1.96
N VAL A 210 6.52 -0.40 -1.75
CA VAL A 210 6.26 0.16 -0.43
C VAL A 210 5.39 -0.83 0.35
N TYR A 211 5.71 -1.04 1.62
CA TYR A 211 5.05 -2.06 2.42
C TYR A 211 4.92 -1.60 3.88
N SER A 212 4.10 -2.29 4.63
CA SER A 212 3.96 -2.06 6.06
C SER A 212 4.83 -3.02 6.85
N ALA A 213 5.53 -2.48 7.84
CA ALA A 213 6.37 -3.23 8.77
C ALA A 213 5.81 -3.19 10.18
N ASN A 214 6.17 -4.18 10.99
CA ASN A 214 5.66 -4.46 12.33
C ASN A 214 4.19 -4.93 12.32
N GLY A 215 3.62 -5.21 13.50
CA GLY A 215 2.24 -5.70 13.57
C GLY A 215 1.21 -4.58 13.52
N SER A 216 0.18 -4.73 12.70
CA SER A 216 -0.93 -3.79 12.56
C SER A 216 -1.78 -3.62 13.83
N TRP A 217 -1.52 -4.43 14.86
CA TRP A 217 -2.12 -4.32 16.20
C TRP A 217 -1.37 -3.38 17.15
N SER A 218 -0.35 -2.67 16.64
CA SER A 218 0.57 -1.83 17.41
C SER A 218 0.77 -0.47 16.76
N ASP A 219 0.99 0.56 17.57
CA ASP A 219 1.39 1.91 17.15
C ASP A 219 2.78 1.96 16.47
N GLN A 220 3.51 0.84 16.48
CA GLN A 220 4.78 0.65 15.75
C GLN A 220 4.58 0.36 14.26
N TYR A 221 3.34 0.12 13.80
CA TYR A 221 3.01 -0.10 12.40
C TYR A 221 3.44 1.11 11.57
N CYS A 222 4.09 0.88 10.42
CA CYS A 222 4.70 1.96 9.65
C CYS A 222 5.00 1.54 8.22
N LEU A 223 5.14 2.50 7.29
CA LEU A 223 5.50 2.24 5.89
C LEU A 223 7.01 2.24 5.70
N ALA A 224 7.51 1.25 4.98
CA ALA A 224 8.89 1.11 4.54
C ALA A 224 8.95 0.84 3.04
N ASP A 225 10.14 0.86 2.46
CA ASP A 225 10.33 0.80 1.02
C ASP A 225 11.40 -0.21 0.61
N LEU A 226 11.10 -0.95 -0.45
CA LEU A 226 12.05 -1.76 -1.21
C LEU A 226 12.24 -1.13 -2.58
N ARG A 227 13.49 -0.85 -2.95
CA ARG A 227 13.86 -0.36 -4.27
C ARG A 227 14.60 -1.45 -5.05
N LEU A 228 14.10 -1.79 -6.23
CA LEU A 228 14.81 -2.65 -7.16
C LEU A 228 15.93 -1.83 -7.80
N ARG A 229 17.18 -2.32 -7.81
CA ARG A 229 18.28 -1.63 -8.50
C ARG A 229 17.98 -1.44 -10.00
N ALA A 230 18.61 -0.46 -10.61
CA ALA A 230 18.49 -0.22 -12.05
C ALA A 230 18.88 -1.48 -12.84
N GLY A 231 17.97 -1.93 -13.74
CA GLY A 231 18.13 -3.16 -14.52
C GLY A 231 18.11 -4.45 -13.71
N GLY A 232 17.64 -4.41 -12.46
CA GLY A 232 17.51 -5.58 -11.58
C GLY A 232 16.42 -6.55 -12.01
N ASP A 233 16.54 -7.80 -11.56
CA ASP A 233 15.54 -8.85 -11.74
C ASP A 233 14.62 -8.86 -10.50
N PRO A 234 13.30 -8.61 -10.64
CA PRO A 234 12.36 -8.65 -9.54
C PRO A 234 12.32 -9.99 -8.78
N THR A 235 12.73 -11.08 -9.39
CA THR A 235 12.76 -12.41 -8.76
C THR A 235 14.04 -12.68 -7.95
N TYR A 236 15.03 -11.82 -8.07
CA TYR A 236 16.33 -12.01 -7.43
C TYR A 236 16.46 -11.12 -6.18
N VAL A 237 16.36 -11.74 -5.00
CA VAL A 237 16.33 -11.02 -3.71
C VAL A 237 17.50 -10.06 -3.50
N TRP A 238 18.66 -10.34 -4.08
CA TRP A 238 19.85 -9.50 -3.95
C TRP A 238 19.84 -8.23 -4.83
N ASP A 239 18.83 -8.08 -5.68
CA ASP A 239 18.62 -6.88 -6.48
C ASP A 239 17.71 -5.87 -5.77
N TRP A 240 17.17 -6.23 -4.60
CA TRP A 240 16.34 -5.38 -3.79
C TRP A 240 17.12 -4.72 -2.65
N TYR A 241 16.88 -3.44 -2.47
CA TYR A 241 17.45 -2.61 -1.41
C TYR A 241 16.32 -2.08 -0.54
N LYS A 242 16.48 -2.25 0.76
CA LYS A 242 15.49 -1.89 1.77
C LYS A 242 15.86 -0.55 2.40
N SER A 243 14.87 0.31 2.67
CA SER A 243 15.06 1.51 3.48
C SER A 243 15.61 1.14 4.86
N ASN A 244 16.48 1.99 5.41
CA ASN A 244 17.14 1.74 6.70
C ASN A 244 16.24 2.16 7.88
N GLY A 245 14.95 1.89 7.80
CA GLY A 245 13.89 2.26 8.70
C GLY A 245 12.63 2.65 7.96
N CYS A 246 11.55 2.89 8.68
CA CYS A 246 10.30 3.36 8.10
C CYS A 246 10.40 4.79 7.59
N LEU A 247 9.69 5.06 6.52
CA LEU A 247 9.58 6.39 5.90
C LEU A 247 8.34 7.15 6.38
N PHE A 248 7.36 6.43 6.94
CA PHE A 248 6.13 6.99 7.50
C PHE A 248 5.70 6.17 8.69
N GLY A 249 5.73 6.78 9.88
CA GLY A 249 5.42 6.11 11.14
C GLY A 249 5.46 7.08 12.30
N SER A 250 4.77 6.77 13.38
CA SER A 250 4.64 7.63 14.55
C SER A 250 5.64 7.34 15.66
N ASN A 251 6.53 6.36 15.48
CA ASN A 251 7.45 5.94 16.53
C ASN A 251 8.92 6.02 16.10
N ARG A 252 9.74 6.73 16.86
CA ARG A 252 11.17 6.94 16.57
C ARG A 252 11.97 5.62 16.47
N ALA A 253 11.56 4.56 17.18
CA ALA A 253 12.27 3.29 17.18
C ALA A 253 12.24 2.57 15.81
N THR A 254 11.25 2.87 14.98
CA THR A 254 11.07 2.27 13.66
C THR A 254 11.55 3.16 12.52
N MET A 255 11.65 4.48 12.74
CA MET A 255 11.89 5.46 11.68
C MET A 255 13.32 5.47 11.17
N MET A 256 13.46 5.62 9.87
CA MET A 256 14.73 5.90 9.22
C MET A 256 15.32 7.21 9.74
N ALA A 257 16.65 7.26 9.88
CA ALA A 257 17.35 8.46 10.31
C ALA A 257 17.07 9.64 9.36
N GLY A 258 16.65 10.77 9.91
CA GLY A 258 16.28 11.97 9.14
C GLY A 258 14.81 12.03 8.71
N TRP A 259 14.01 11.00 8.97
CA TRP A 259 12.55 11.03 8.80
C TRP A 259 11.86 11.36 10.13
N ASP A 260 10.87 12.24 10.05
CA ASP A 260 10.16 12.76 11.22
C ASP A 260 9.02 11.80 11.62
N PRO A 261 8.97 11.33 12.89
CA PRO A 261 7.85 10.58 13.43
C PRO A 261 6.74 11.44 14.04
N THR A 262 6.84 12.78 13.95
CA THR A 262 5.85 13.68 14.56
C THR A 262 4.60 13.71 13.67
N LEU A 263 3.65 12.83 13.97
CA LEU A 263 2.38 12.69 13.28
C LEU A 263 1.22 12.92 14.26
N TYR A 264 0.04 13.30 13.73
CA TYR A 264 -1.22 13.39 14.46
C TYR A 264 -1.97 12.05 14.55
N VAL A 265 -1.38 11.00 14.00
CA VAL A 265 -1.90 9.62 14.02
C VAL A 265 -0.89 8.65 14.63
N ASP A 266 -1.36 7.47 15.03
CA ASP A 266 -0.54 6.34 15.47
C ASP A 266 -0.68 5.17 14.50
N GLY A 267 0.45 4.48 14.24
CA GLY A 267 0.53 3.29 13.41
C GLY A 267 -0.03 3.46 11.99
N PRO A 268 0.42 4.48 11.21
CA PRO A 268 0.00 4.61 9.83
C PRO A 268 0.55 3.46 8.98
N GLY A 269 -0.29 2.85 8.17
CA GLY A 269 0.11 1.75 7.29
C GLY A 269 -0.98 1.32 6.33
N HIS A 270 -0.75 0.21 5.63
CA HIS A 270 -1.60 -0.33 4.59
C HIS A 270 -2.15 0.78 3.70
N HIS A 271 -1.25 1.35 2.91
CA HIS A 271 -1.50 2.52 2.09
C HIS A 271 -1.99 2.14 0.71
N SER A 272 -2.51 3.13 -0.01
CA SER A 272 -2.83 3.02 -1.43
C SER A 272 -2.29 4.23 -2.18
N PHE A 273 -1.49 4.00 -3.21
CA PHE A 273 -1.12 5.01 -4.19
C PHE A 273 -2.28 5.22 -5.15
N VAL A 274 -2.86 6.43 -5.17
CA VAL A 274 -4.05 6.73 -5.96
C VAL A 274 -3.67 6.95 -7.43
N LEU A 275 -3.23 5.87 -8.09
CA LEU A 275 -2.78 5.90 -9.48
C LEU A 275 -3.94 5.81 -10.47
N LEU A 276 -3.73 6.31 -11.69
CA LEU A 276 -4.68 6.15 -12.79
C LEU A 276 -4.73 4.66 -13.18
N ASP A 277 -5.92 4.09 -13.17
CA ASP A 277 -6.19 2.67 -13.39
C ASP A 277 -5.47 1.71 -12.40
N GLY A 278 -4.81 2.22 -11.36
CA GLY A 278 -3.88 1.44 -10.53
C GLY A 278 -2.60 1.05 -11.26
N ASP A 279 -2.29 1.69 -12.38
CA ASP A 279 -1.14 1.36 -13.23
C ASP A 279 0.10 2.13 -12.79
N ILE A 280 1.15 1.42 -12.40
CA ILE A 280 2.44 2.01 -12.02
C ILE A 280 3.13 2.76 -13.18
N ALA A 281 2.73 2.55 -14.43
CA ALA A 281 3.20 3.37 -15.54
C ALA A 281 2.73 4.85 -15.41
N THR A 282 1.73 5.11 -14.61
CA THR A 282 1.20 6.45 -14.30
C THR A 282 1.79 7.04 -13.01
N SER A 283 2.83 6.43 -12.45
CA SER A 283 3.54 6.92 -11.27
C SER A 283 3.97 8.37 -11.46
N PRO A 284 3.87 9.20 -10.42
CA PRO A 284 4.13 10.62 -10.54
C PRO A 284 5.60 10.95 -10.76
N PRO A 285 5.92 12.08 -11.44
CA PRO A 285 7.28 12.58 -11.57
C PRO A 285 7.79 13.18 -10.25
N ALA A 286 9.08 13.50 -10.20
CA ALA A 286 9.64 14.27 -9.09
C ALA A 286 9.02 15.67 -9.00
N GLY A 287 8.91 16.18 -7.77
CA GLY A 287 8.53 17.55 -7.46
C GLY A 287 7.22 17.68 -6.69
N PRO A 288 6.04 17.60 -7.32
CA PRO A 288 4.78 17.83 -6.62
C PRO A 288 4.42 16.71 -5.63
N LYS A 289 3.51 17.01 -4.71
CA LYS A 289 2.87 16.03 -3.83
C LYS A 289 1.71 15.36 -4.58
N PHE A 290 1.55 14.07 -4.34
CA PHE A 290 0.50 13.23 -4.93
C PHE A 290 -0.36 12.59 -3.85
N PRO A 291 -1.64 12.33 -4.15
CA PRO A 291 -2.56 11.74 -3.19
C PRO A 291 -2.13 10.35 -2.74
N LEU A 292 -2.32 10.11 -1.44
CA LEU A 292 -2.12 8.85 -0.76
C LEU A 292 -3.34 8.60 0.11
N MET A 293 -3.75 7.34 0.23
CA MET A 293 -4.65 6.93 1.32
C MET A 293 -3.96 5.88 2.18
N PHE A 294 -4.27 5.85 3.46
CA PHE A 294 -3.74 4.91 4.43
C PHE A 294 -4.72 4.73 5.58
N HIS A 295 -4.53 3.72 6.40
CA HIS A 295 -5.25 3.66 7.67
C HIS A 295 -4.32 4.02 8.84
N ALA A 296 -4.91 4.54 9.91
CA ALA A 296 -4.23 4.83 11.15
C ALA A 296 -5.23 4.96 12.31
N VAL A 297 -4.74 5.02 13.52
CA VAL A 297 -5.51 5.35 14.73
C VAL A 297 -5.29 6.82 15.08
N PRO A 298 -6.35 7.62 15.40
CA PRO A 298 -6.19 9.00 15.81
C PRO A 298 -5.29 9.12 17.05
N LYS A 299 -4.36 10.08 17.04
CA LYS A 299 -3.44 10.32 18.17
C LYS A 299 -4.21 10.50 19.48
N GLY A 300 -3.75 9.84 20.55
CA GLY A 300 -4.40 9.89 21.85
C GLY A 300 -5.61 8.95 22.02
N THR A 301 -5.99 8.22 20.98
CA THR A 301 -6.98 7.13 21.07
C THR A 301 -6.27 5.82 21.43
N PRO A 302 -6.82 4.96 22.29
CA PRO A 302 -6.23 3.64 22.54
C PRO A 302 -6.04 2.87 21.22
N TYR A 303 -4.81 2.37 21.01
CA TYR A 303 -4.50 1.66 19.77
C TYR A 303 -5.21 0.31 19.73
N SER A 304 -6.06 0.13 18.73
CA SER A 304 -6.73 -1.15 18.43
C SER A 304 -7.16 -1.18 16.96
N TRP A 305 -7.41 -2.37 16.44
CA TRP A 305 -7.90 -2.54 15.07
C TRP A 305 -9.24 -1.83 14.84
N GLU A 306 -10.12 -1.82 15.84
CA GLU A 306 -11.44 -1.19 15.77
C GLU A 306 -11.36 0.34 15.73
N ASN A 307 -10.24 0.94 16.13
CA ASN A 307 -10.05 2.39 16.17
C ASN A 307 -9.34 2.95 14.92
N ARG A 308 -9.12 2.10 13.89
CA ARG A 308 -8.55 2.55 12.62
C ARG A 308 -9.58 3.30 11.78
N TYR A 309 -9.11 4.36 11.16
CA TYR A 309 -9.84 5.15 10.17
C TYR A 309 -9.04 5.26 8.89
N TRP A 310 -9.74 5.47 7.78
CA TRP A 310 -9.08 5.92 6.56
C TRP A 310 -8.67 7.38 6.68
N TYR A 311 -7.50 7.66 6.15
CA TYR A 311 -6.92 9.01 6.08
C TYR A 311 -6.55 9.32 4.63
N THR A 312 -6.72 10.58 4.25
CA THR A 312 -6.12 11.15 3.04
C THR A 312 -4.83 11.83 3.43
N GLY A 313 -3.79 11.55 2.69
CA GLY A 313 -2.48 12.15 2.83
C GLY A 313 -1.84 12.40 1.48
N SER A 314 -0.56 12.61 1.47
CA SER A 314 0.20 12.79 0.25
C SER A 314 1.63 12.24 0.38
N PHE A 315 2.28 12.05 -0.77
CA PHE A 315 3.69 11.70 -0.84
C PHE A 315 4.38 12.49 -1.96
N CYS A 316 5.69 12.56 -1.90
CA CYS A 316 6.53 13.03 -3.00
C CYS A 316 7.82 12.23 -3.06
N TRP A 317 8.48 12.26 -4.23
CA TRP A 317 9.80 11.66 -4.39
C TRP A 317 10.88 12.50 -3.71
N TRP A 318 11.81 11.81 -3.06
CA TRP A 318 12.96 12.37 -2.37
C TRP A 318 14.24 11.69 -2.85
N GLY A 319 15.13 12.43 -3.51
CA GLY A 319 16.34 11.87 -4.13
C GLY A 319 17.50 11.63 -3.16
N ASN A 320 18.54 10.94 -3.66
CA ASN A 320 19.82 10.71 -2.99
C ASN A 320 19.75 10.02 -1.62
N THR A 321 18.85 9.05 -1.50
CA THR A 321 18.69 8.27 -0.27
C THR A 321 19.40 6.92 -0.44
N THR A 322 20.24 6.57 0.52
CA THR A 322 20.99 5.30 0.51
C THR A 322 20.21 4.25 1.28
N TYR A 323 19.94 3.13 0.62
CA TYR A 323 19.34 1.92 1.19
C TYR A 323 20.36 0.80 1.31
N SER A 324 20.13 -0.12 2.22
CA SER A 324 20.90 -1.34 2.36
C SER A 324 20.27 -2.48 1.58
N ARG A 325 21.06 -3.49 1.20
CA ARG A 325 20.53 -4.68 0.53
C ARG A 325 19.57 -5.44 1.46
N ALA A 326 18.39 -5.76 0.94
CA ALA A 326 17.39 -6.52 1.69
C ALA A 326 17.95 -7.91 2.09
N ASN A 327 17.67 -8.32 3.33
CA ASN A 327 17.95 -9.67 3.87
C ASN A 327 19.42 -10.10 3.91
N VAL A 328 20.36 -9.17 3.75
CA VAL A 328 21.81 -9.48 3.79
C VAL A 328 22.53 -8.49 4.68
N PRO A 329 23.26 -8.94 5.70
CA PRO A 329 24.17 -8.09 6.43
C PRO A 329 25.34 -7.68 5.54
N GLY A 330 25.70 -6.39 5.50
CA GLY A 330 26.93 -5.95 4.85
C GLY A 330 26.79 -4.61 4.11
N PRO A 331 27.91 -4.10 3.56
CA PRO A 331 28.02 -2.73 3.04
C PRO A 331 27.40 -2.53 1.65
N ASN A 332 26.69 -3.51 1.08
CA ASN A 332 26.07 -3.36 -0.22
C ASN A 332 24.89 -2.41 -0.12
N THR A 333 25.10 -1.21 -0.62
CA THR A 333 24.11 -0.12 -0.62
C THR A 333 23.81 0.33 -2.04
N ASP A 334 22.64 0.92 -2.22
CA ASP A 334 22.23 1.60 -3.43
C ASP A 334 21.69 2.98 -3.07
N THR A 335 22.03 3.99 -3.87
CA THR A 335 21.59 5.37 -3.66
C THR A 335 20.69 5.79 -4.82
N GLY A 336 19.50 6.25 -4.50
CA GLY A 336 18.48 6.61 -5.48
C GLY A 336 17.31 7.35 -4.86
N TRP A 337 16.18 7.30 -5.54
CA TRP A 337 14.94 7.89 -5.06
C TRP A 337 14.40 7.15 -3.83
N SER A 338 13.74 7.89 -2.97
CA SER A 338 12.96 7.46 -1.83
C SER A 338 11.65 8.23 -1.82
N LEU A 339 10.80 7.98 -0.82
CA LEU A 339 9.52 8.68 -0.66
C LEU A 339 9.53 9.48 0.64
N LYS A 340 8.92 10.66 0.59
CA LYS A 340 8.45 11.38 1.78
C LYS A 340 6.94 11.37 1.78
N PHE A 341 6.38 10.95 2.91
CA PHE A 341 4.96 10.90 3.17
C PHE A 341 4.55 12.07 4.07
N PHE A 342 3.31 12.51 3.91
CA PHE A 342 2.73 13.63 4.65
C PHE A 342 1.29 13.25 5.03
N GLU A 343 0.95 13.62 6.27
CA GLU A 343 -0.44 13.72 6.70
C GLU A 343 -1.17 14.85 5.99
#